data_25f66c2abfc033458e1d6d31635d49d6
#
_entry.id   25f66c2abfc033458e1d6d31635d49d6
#
_cell.length_a   1.000
_cell.length_b   1.000
_cell.length_c   1.000
_cell.angle_alpha   90.00
_cell.angle_beta   90.00
_cell.angle_gamma   90.00
#
_symmetry.space_group_name_H-M   'P 1'
#
loop_
_entity.id
_entity.type
_entity.pdbx_description
1 polymer ?
#
loop_
_entity_poly.entity_id
_entity_poly.type
_entity_poly.pdbx_seq_one_letter_code
_entity_poly.pdbx_strand_id
1 'polypeptide(L)'
;MRNLKLFTKIFLYTFLVMLFVTVMAHVFLYVLAPQMTVSTNRFVEGAIIESDVNTGILIKSAIGKALPVSLLCCAIISAGCSLLFSRAMTRPIKQIAETTEKMEKLDKAATCVVHTKDEIGELAARVNKLYASLLSTIENLEEEKRKVSEAERSKIDFLRAASHELKTPVTALNAILENMILGIGKYKDRDRCLLECKEITGQLSFMIKEILDTSRLDFTQEKQDAETFDLSERLPAICEPYQLIAKAKGLDFSFSIQGKCPVHTSKKGLEKILSNLLSNAVSYTKPGCKITVILNARQIKIENECTPIPPDKLAHVFEPFYRPDFARDRKDGGNGLGLYIVDTLSKALGLPYQFEATKNPPGMCFTLYLS
;
A
#
# COMPACT_ATOMS: atom_id res chain seq x y z
N MET A 1 3.32 -47.35 18.55
CA MET A 1 2.59 -46.12 18.92
C MET A 1 2.79 -44.95 17.95
N ARG A 2 3.59 -45.05 16.88
CA ARG A 2 3.97 -43.93 16.02
C ARG A 2 2.83 -43.44 15.09
N ASN A 3 1.82 -44.23 14.80
CA ASN A 3 0.75 -43.91 13.83
C ASN A 3 -0.66 -43.71 14.42
N LEU A 4 -0.80 -43.57 15.74
CA LEU A 4 -2.10 -43.33 16.35
C LEU A 4 -2.46 -41.82 16.25
N LYS A 5 -3.74 -41.50 15.94
CA LYS A 5 -4.26 -40.13 15.97
C LYS A 5 -4.09 -39.50 17.35
N LEU A 6 -3.90 -38.19 17.43
CA LEU A 6 -3.66 -37.44 18.67
C LEU A 6 -4.69 -37.76 19.75
N PHE A 7 -5.97 -37.81 19.40
CA PHE A 7 -7.06 -38.24 20.30
C PHE A 7 -6.78 -39.59 20.96
N THR A 8 -6.44 -40.60 20.16
CA THR A 8 -6.20 -41.97 20.66
C THR A 8 -4.96 -42.03 21.57
N LYS A 9 -3.93 -41.24 21.29
CA LYS A 9 -2.74 -41.14 22.13
C LYS A 9 -3.06 -40.54 23.50
N ILE A 10 -3.73 -39.38 23.51
CA ILE A 10 -4.10 -38.70 24.76
C ILE A 10 -5.04 -39.58 25.59
N PHE A 11 -6.06 -40.17 24.93
CA PHE A 11 -6.96 -41.10 25.61
C PHE A 11 -6.22 -42.28 26.25
N LEU A 12 -5.36 -42.95 25.49
CA LEU A 12 -4.62 -44.11 25.98
C LEU A 12 -3.68 -43.73 27.13
N TYR A 13 -2.97 -42.63 27.05
CA TYR A 13 -2.07 -42.15 28.09
C TYR A 13 -2.83 -41.81 29.38
N THR A 14 -3.88 -41.03 29.31
CA THR A 14 -4.67 -40.63 30.48
C THR A 14 -5.37 -41.82 31.10
N PHE A 15 -5.89 -42.75 30.29
CA PHE A 15 -6.51 -43.98 30.77
C PHE A 15 -5.50 -44.87 31.49
N LEU A 16 -4.32 -45.12 30.92
CA LEU A 16 -3.28 -45.95 31.53
C LEU A 16 -2.77 -45.36 32.86
N VAL A 17 -2.56 -44.03 32.90
CA VAL A 17 -2.13 -43.36 34.13
C VAL A 17 -3.20 -43.49 35.22
N MET A 18 -4.47 -43.24 34.93
CA MET A 18 -5.56 -43.38 35.88
C MET A 18 -5.72 -44.82 36.34
N LEU A 19 -5.63 -45.80 35.44
CA LEU A 19 -5.70 -47.22 35.79
C LEU A 19 -4.53 -47.61 36.68
N PHE A 20 -3.30 -47.17 36.39
CA PHE A 20 -2.12 -47.44 37.20
C PHE A 20 -2.26 -46.88 38.62
N VAL A 21 -2.69 -45.63 38.76
CA VAL A 21 -2.93 -45.01 40.09
C VAL A 21 -3.99 -45.77 40.86
N THR A 22 -5.06 -46.20 40.21
CA THR A 22 -6.14 -46.95 40.82
C THR A 22 -5.66 -48.32 41.33
N VAL A 23 -4.92 -49.04 40.48
CA VAL A 23 -4.35 -50.38 40.89
C VAL A 23 -3.38 -50.21 42.06
N MET A 24 -2.50 -49.22 42.04
CA MET A 24 -1.57 -48.95 43.13
C MET A 24 -2.26 -48.60 44.44
N ALA A 25 -3.34 -47.81 44.42
CA ALA A 25 -4.13 -47.44 45.56
C ALA A 25 -4.79 -48.73 46.21
N HIS A 26 -5.30 -49.65 45.37
CA HIS A 26 -5.89 -50.86 45.82
C HIS A 26 -4.86 -51.84 46.40
N VAL A 27 -3.69 -51.96 45.77
CA VAL A 27 -2.57 -52.75 46.30
C VAL A 27 -2.11 -52.22 47.65
N PHE A 28 -1.99 -50.90 47.77
CA PHE A 28 -1.60 -50.22 49.00
C PHE A 28 -2.60 -50.50 50.13
N LEU A 29 -3.91 -50.36 49.88
CA LEU A 29 -4.96 -50.72 50.83
C LEU A 29 -4.92 -52.19 51.23
N TYR A 30 -4.71 -53.09 50.27
CA TYR A 30 -4.64 -54.52 50.53
C TYR A 30 -3.43 -54.91 51.43
N VAL A 31 -2.29 -54.25 51.24
CA VAL A 31 -1.07 -54.50 52.03
C VAL A 31 -1.15 -53.88 53.43
N LEU A 32 -1.76 -52.66 53.56
CA LEU A 32 -1.83 -51.98 54.86
C LEU A 32 -2.95 -52.45 55.76
N ALA A 33 -4.06 -52.92 55.20
CA ALA A 33 -5.24 -53.39 55.99
C ALA A 33 -4.96 -54.49 57.05
N PRO A 34 -4.05 -55.43 56.79
CA PRO A 34 -3.75 -56.47 57.81
C PRO A 34 -2.99 -55.96 59.06
N GLN A 35 -2.43 -54.74 59.00
CA GLN A 35 -1.65 -54.18 60.12
C GLN A 35 -2.51 -53.37 61.10
N MET A 36 -3.81 -53.23 60.86
CA MET A 36 -4.75 -52.57 61.76
C MET A 36 -5.31 -53.59 62.74
N THR A 37 -4.86 -53.55 63.97
CA THR A 37 -5.45 -54.30 65.09
C THR A 37 -6.49 -53.41 65.76
N VAL A 38 -7.72 -53.94 65.89
CA VAL A 38 -8.79 -53.25 66.62
C VAL A 38 -9.02 -54.04 67.90
N SER A 39 -8.66 -53.49 69.06
CA SER A 39 -9.00 -54.03 70.33
C SER A 39 -10.46 -53.71 70.69
N THR A 40 -11.29 -54.71 70.88
CA THR A 40 -12.69 -54.50 71.31
C THR A 40 -12.81 -55.02 72.71
N ASN A 41 -13.07 -54.12 73.66
CA ASN A 41 -13.40 -54.49 75.04
C ASN A 41 -14.88 -54.88 75.13
N ARG A 42 -15.20 -56.14 75.45
CA ARG A 42 -16.57 -56.57 75.80
C ARG A 42 -16.68 -56.75 77.31
N PHE A 43 -17.66 -56.05 77.87
CA PHE A 43 -18.07 -56.31 79.27
C PHE A 43 -19.04 -57.51 79.31
N VAL A 44 -18.62 -58.58 79.93
CA VAL A 44 -19.49 -59.74 80.23
C VAL A 44 -19.26 -60.07 81.69
N GLU A 45 -20.34 -60.04 82.53
CA GLU A 45 -20.42 -60.43 83.98
C GLU A 45 -19.28 -59.92 84.88
N GLY A 46 -18.94 -58.64 84.79
CA GLY A 46 -18.00 -58.01 85.71
C GLY A 46 -16.52 -58.20 85.41
N ALA A 47 -16.16 -58.89 84.35
CA ALA A 47 -14.79 -59.09 83.93
C ALA A 47 -14.58 -58.50 82.52
N ILE A 48 -13.44 -57.76 82.31
CA ILE A 48 -13.02 -57.33 81.03
C ILE A 48 -12.31 -58.48 80.31
N ILE A 49 -12.98 -59.10 79.32
CA ILE A 49 -12.36 -60.16 78.51
C ILE A 49 -11.83 -59.44 77.26
N GLU A 50 -10.52 -59.28 77.18
CA GLU A 50 -9.83 -58.79 75.97
C GLU A 50 -9.77 -59.97 74.98
N SER A 51 -10.70 -60.03 74.06
CA SER A 51 -10.66 -61.02 72.98
C SER A 51 -9.93 -60.39 71.74
N ASP A 52 -8.75 -60.89 71.55
CA ASP A 52 -7.95 -60.57 70.34
C ASP A 52 -8.58 -61.29 69.14
N VAL A 53 -9.67 -60.76 68.62
CA VAL A 53 -10.25 -61.27 67.37
C VAL A 53 -9.29 -60.88 66.28
N ASN A 54 -8.74 -61.84 65.57
CA ASN A 54 -7.85 -61.62 64.44
C ASN A 54 -8.64 -60.98 63.29
N THR A 55 -8.91 -59.66 63.48
CA THR A 55 -9.69 -58.82 62.56
C THR A 55 -9.03 -58.72 61.18
N GLY A 56 -7.72 -59.05 61.09
CA GLY A 56 -7.00 -59.04 59.82
C GLY A 56 -7.56 -60.03 58.79
N ILE A 57 -8.07 -61.19 59.21
CA ILE A 57 -8.67 -62.16 58.30
C ILE A 57 -10.04 -61.73 57.82
N LEU A 58 -10.85 -61.12 58.67
CA LEU A 58 -12.17 -60.54 58.27
C LEU A 58 -12.02 -59.39 57.32
N ILE A 59 -11.07 -58.47 57.60
CA ILE A 59 -10.77 -57.33 56.76
C ILE A 59 -10.24 -57.78 55.38
N LYS A 60 -9.33 -58.78 55.35
CA LYS A 60 -8.85 -59.34 54.07
C LYS A 60 -9.97 -60.00 53.28
N SER A 61 -10.88 -60.72 53.90
CA SER A 61 -12.03 -61.30 53.21
C SER A 61 -13.00 -60.22 52.66
N ALA A 62 -13.26 -59.14 53.42
CA ALA A 62 -14.11 -58.04 53.00
C ALA A 62 -13.50 -57.32 51.88
N ILE A 63 -12.22 -56.94 51.95
CA ILE A 63 -11.48 -56.26 50.88
C ILE A 63 -11.42 -57.15 49.63
N GLY A 64 -11.14 -58.45 49.76
CA GLY A 64 -11.08 -59.39 48.66
C GLY A 64 -12.39 -59.48 47.86
N LYS A 65 -13.56 -59.32 48.52
CA LYS A 65 -14.88 -59.30 47.86
C LYS A 65 -15.21 -57.97 47.26
N ALA A 66 -14.80 -56.84 47.85
CA ALA A 66 -15.06 -55.51 47.37
C ALA A 66 -14.12 -55.07 46.24
N LEU A 67 -12.90 -55.66 46.23
CA LEU A 67 -11.82 -55.23 45.27
C LEU A 67 -12.20 -55.38 43.80
N PRO A 68 -12.80 -56.49 43.31
CA PRO A 68 -13.16 -56.60 41.89
C PRO A 68 -14.24 -55.57 41.46
N VAL A 69 -15.22 -55.31 42.35
CA VAL A 69 -16.29 -54.34 42.06
C VAL A 69 -15.72 -52.87 42.00
N SER A 70 -14.88 -52.57 43.01
CA SER A 70 -14.27 -51.21 43.03
C SER A 70 -13.31 -50.97 41.85
N LEU A 71 -12.53 -51.94 41.43
CA LEU A 71 -11.68 -51.91 40.29
C LEU A 71 -12.50 -51.70 39.00
N LEU A 72 -13.61 -52.40 38.86
CA LEU A 72 -14.50 -52.24 37.71
C LEU A 72 -15.09 -50.82 37.65
N CYS A 73 -15.61 -50.30 38.75
CA CYS A 73 -16.13 -48.95 38.85
C CYS A 73 -15.07 -47.91 38.53
N CYS A 74 -13.87 -48.03 39.07
CA CYS A 74 -12.76 -47.12 38.79
C CYS A 74 -12.31 -47.17 37.31
N ALA A 75 -12.29 -48.35 36.69
CA ALA A 75 -11.98 -48.49 35.29
C ALA A 75 -13.01 -47.76 34.36
N ILE A 76 -14.30 -47.87 34.70
CA ILE A 76 -15.38 -47.18 33.97
C ILE A 76 -15.24 -45.66 34.13
N ILE A 77 -15.04 -45.18 35.36
CA ILE A 77 -14.84 -43.74 35.63
C ILE A 77 -13.58 -43.24 34.92
N SER A 78 -12.47 -43.96 34.98
CA SER A 78 -11.23 -43.61 34.30
C SER A 78 -11.41 -43.52 32.78
N ALA A 79 -12.12 -44.46 32.18
CA ALA A 79 -12.44 -44.42 30.75
C ALA A 79 -13.31 -43.21 30.40
N GLY A 80 -14.33 -42.92 31.20
CA GLY A 80 -15.19 -41.74 31.02
C GLY A 80 -14.44 -40.41 31.12
N CYS A 81 -13.65 -40.26 32.18
CA CYS A 81 -12.81 -39.06 32.37
C CYS A 81 -11.77 -38.89 31.25
N SER A 82 -11.13 -39.99 30.83
CA SER A 82 -10.15 -39.96 29.73
C SER A 82 -10.78 -39.57 28.40
N LEU A 83 -11.99 -40.05 28.10
CA LEU A 83 -12.75 -39.65 26.91
C LEU A 83 -13.11 -38.16 26.90
N LEU A 84 -13.61 -37.65 28.04
CA LEU A 84 -13.95 -36.24 28.19
C LEU A 84 -12.72 -35.32 28.02
N PHE A 85 -11.63 -35.68 28.71
CA PHE A 85 -10.38 -34.92 28.61
C PHE A 85 -9.80 -34.92 27.19
N SER A 86 -9.77 -36.11 26.56
CA SER A 86 -9.27 -36.21 25.18
C SER A 86 -10.10 -35.39 24.19
N ARG A 87 -11.44 -35.35 24.36
CA ARG A 87 -12.31 -34.51 23.53
C ARG A 87 -12.10 -33.03 23.80
N ALA A 88 -11.98 -32.62 25.07
CA ALA A 88 -11.80 -31.22 25.44
C ALA A 88 -10.50 -30.63 24.89
N MET A 89 -9.42 -31.40 24.85
CA MET A 89 -8.12 -30.94 24.38
C MET A 89 -7.93 -31.10 22.86
N THR A 90 -8.35 -32.24 22.30
CA THR A 90 -8.02 -32.54 20.90
C THR A 90 -8.86 -31.79 19.87
N ARG A 91 -10.15 -31.56 20.18
CA ARG A 91 -11.05 -30.89 19.25
C ARG A 91 -10.62 -29.46 18.93
N PRO A 92 -10.36 -28.57 19.92
CA PRO A 92 -9.91 -27.20 19.64
C PRO A 92 -8.59 -27.14 18.84
N ILE A 93 -7.61 -28.00 19.24
CA ILE A 93 -6.31 -28.06 18.55
C ILE A 93 -6.49 -28.47 17.08
N LYS A 94 -7.36 -29.44 16.81
CA LYS A 94 -7.66 -29.88 15.44
C LYS A 94 -8.35 -28.78 14.62
N GLN A 95 -9.27 -28.04 15.24
CA GLN A 95 -9.91 -26.88 14.58
C GLN A 95 -8.90 -25.79 14.20
N ILE A 96 -7.96 -25.47 15.12
CA ILE A 96 -6.89 -24.51 14.81
C ILE A 96 -6.05 -25.03 13.62
N ALA A 97 -5.64 -26.31 13.64
CA ALA A 97 -4.83 -26.88 12.57
C ALA A 97 -5.55 -26.86 11.20
N GLU A 98 -6.83 -27.25 11.16
CA GLU A 98 -7.64 -27.21 9.93
C GLU A 98 -7.85 -25.78 9.42
N THR A 99 -8.03 -24.81 10.33
CA THR A 99 -8.18 -23.42 9.95
C THR A 99 -6.86 -22.83 9.46
N THR A 100 -5.74 -23.18 10.09
CA THR A 100 -4.40 -22.75 9.65
C THR A 100 -4.08 -23.27 8.25
N GLU A 101 -4.52 -24.48 7.88
CA GLU A 101 -4.39 -25.00 6.50
C GLU A 101 -5.17 -24.14 5.47
N LYS A 102 -6.34 -23.58 5.86
CA LYS A 102 -7.08 -22.62 5.03
C LYS A 102 -6.37 -21.29 4.95
N MET A 103 -5.79 -20.82 6.06
CA MET A 103 -4.99 -19.59 6.13
C MET A 103 -3.73 -19.67 5.24
N GLU A 104 -3.10 -20.84 5.17
CA GLU A 104 -1.97 -21.12 4.27
C GLU A 104 -2.35 -20.90 2.79
N LYS A 105 -3.60 -21.24 2.43
CA LYS A 105 -4.16 -21.02 1.09
C LYS A 105 -4.66 -19.57 0.87
N LEU A 106 -4.38 -18.66 1.81
CA LEU A 106 -4.80 -17.27 1.79
C LEU A 106 -6.33 -17.07 1.71
N ASP A 107 -7.12 -17.99 2.29
CA ASP A 107 -8.57 -17.82 2.39
C ASP A 107 -8.91 -16.68 3.35
N LYS A 108 -9.32 -15.54 2.81
CA LYS A 108 -9.64 -14.31 3.57
C LYS A 108 -10.74 -14.51 4.63
N ALA A 109 -11.60 -15.53 4.46
CA ALA A 109 -12.65 -15.86 5.41
C ALA A 109 -12.20 -16.82 6.54
N ALA A 110 -10.97 -17.35 6.47
CA ALA A 110 -10.46 -18.27 7.45
C ALA A 110 -10.28 -17.59 8.82
N THR A 111 -11.01 -18.08 9.82
CA THR A 111 -10.94 -17.60 11.21
C THR A 111 -10.99 -18.77 12.16
N CYS A 112 -10.05 -18.84 13.10
CA CYS A 112 -10.06 -19.84 14.17
C CYS A 112 -11.16 -19.49 15.20
N VAL A 113 -12.30 -20.18 15.13
CA VAL A 113 -13.39 -20.03 16.09
C VAL A 113 -13.26 -21.11 17.15
N VAL A 114 -12.57 -20.80 18.25
CA VAL A 114 -12.39 -21.68 19.41
C VAL A 114 -12.98 -21.01 20.64
N HIS A 115 -13.96 -21.65 21.28
CA HIS A 115 -14.71 -21.09 22.41
C HIS A 115 -14.17 -21.57 23.76
N THR A 116 -12.86 -21.67 23.95
CA THR A 116 -12.22 -21.95 25.23
C THR A 116 -11.65 -20.69 25.85
N LYS A 117 -11.66 -20.59 27.19
CA LYS A 117 -11.12 -19.43 27.93
C LYS A 117 -9.72 -19.73 28.52
N ASP A 118 -9.05 -20.72 27.97
CA ASP A 118 -7.73 -21.22 28.38
C ASP A 118 -6.65 -20.79 27.38
N GLU A 119 -5.45 -21.30 27.51
CA GLU A 119 -4.30 -21.04 26.65
C GLU A 119 -4.56 -21.40 25.17
N ILE A 120 -5.48 -22.34 24.91
CA ILE A 120 -5.86 -22.73 23.54
C ILE A 120 -6.72 -21.64 22.89
N GLY A 121 -7.62 -21.02 23.64
CA GLY A 121 -8.39 -19.85 23.18
C GLY A 121 -7.50 -18.65 22.91
N GLU A 122 -6.51 -18.41 23.78
CA GLU A 122 -5.52 -17.35 23.58
C GLU A 122 -4.67 -17.61 22.32
N LEU A 123 -4.24 -18.86 22.11
CA LEU A 123 -3.51 -19.26 20.90
C LEU A 123 -4.34 -18.99 19.63
N ALA A 124 -5.61 -19.38 19.62
CA ALA A 124 -6.50 -19.13 18.49
C ALA A 124 -6.64 -17.62 18.18
N ALA A 125 -6.78 -16.79 19.22
CA ALA A 125 -6.85 -15.34 19.09
C ALA A 125 -5.55 -14.74 18.53
N ARG A 126 -4.40 -15.21 19.00
CA ARG A 126 -3.08 -14.77 18.49
C ARG A 126 -2.88 -15.18 17.03
N VAL A 127 -3.27 -16.40 16.63
CA VAL A 127 -3.23 -16.87 15.24
C VAL A 127 -4.11 -15.98 14.34
N ASN A 128 -5.34 -15.67 14.77
CA ASN A 128 -6.23 -14.77 14.03
C ASN A 128 -5.62 -13.37 13.85
N LYS A 129 -5.05 -12.80 14.91
CA LYS A 129 -4.39 -11.50 14.86
C LYS A 129 -3.21 -11.47 13.89
N LEU A 130 -2.37 -12.52 13.93
CA LEU A 130 -1.23 -12.67 13.06
C LEU A 130 -1.67 -12.79 11.59
N TYR A 131 -2.72 -13.58 11.34
CA TYR A 131 -3.28 -13.75 10.00
C TYR A 131 -3.89 -12.44 9.45
N ALA A 132 -4.64 -11.70 10.27
CA ALA A 132 -5.16 -10.40 9.89
C ALA A 132 -4.03 -9.40 9.53
N SER A 133 -2.94 -9.38 10.32
CA SER A 133 -1.76 -8.57 10.02
C SER A 133 -1.08 -8.99 8.71
N LEU A 134 -1.00 -10.29 8.44
CA LEU A 134 -0.45 -10.82 7.19
C LEU A 134 -1.26 -10.37 5.97
N LEU A 135 -2.60 -10.50 6.04
CA LEU A 135 -3.49 -10.06 4.96
C LEU A 135 -3.37 -8.56 4.67
N SER A 136 -3.33 -7.73 5.73
CA SER A 136 -3.12 -6.29 5.59
C SER A 136 -1.77 -5.96 4.94
N THR A 137 -0.71 -6.69 5.30
CA THR A 137 0.62 -6.51 4.69
C THR A 137 0.62 -6.89 3.21
N ILE A 138 -0.07 -7.97 2.84
CA ILE A 138 -0.20 -8.39 1.43
C ILE A 138 -0.95 -7.33 0.62
N GLU A 139 -2.07 -6.81 1.14
CA GLU A 139 -2.84 -5.75 0.46
C GLU A 139 -2.02 -4.48 0.26
N ASN A 140 -1.25 -4.07 1.26
CA ASN A 140 -0.34 -2.92 1.13
C ASN A 140 0.76 -3.16 0.08
N LEU A 141 1.36 -4.35 0.05
CA LEU A 141 2.38 -4.72 -0.95
C LEU A 141 1.81 -4.78 -2.36
N GLU A 142 0.60 -5.29 -2.55
CA GLU A 142 -0.08 -5.31 -3.85
C GLU A 142 -0.36 -3.89 -4.35
N GLU A 143 -0.79 -2.99 -3.46
CA GLU A 143 -1.02 -1.58 -3.80
C GLU A 143 0.28 -0.85 -4.14
N GLU A 144 1.36 -1.07 -3.38
CA GLU A 144 2.68 -0.51 -3.71
C GLU A 144 3.21 -1.04 -5.05
N LYS A 145 3.09 -2.34 -5.28
CA LYS A 145 3.48 -2.98 -6.56
C LYS A 145 2.70 -2.37 -7.73
N ARG A 146 1.40 -2.13 -7.55
CA ARG A 146 0.56 -1.49 -8.57
C ARG A 146 1.06 -0.08 -8.89
N LYS A 147 1.34 0.73 -7.86
CA LYS A 147 1.88 2.10 -8.03
C LYS A 147 3.22 2.10 -8.76
N VAL A 148 4.12 1.21 -8.39
CA VAL A 148 5.42 1.07 -9.06
C VAL A 148 5.24 0.67 -10.53
N SER A 149 4.38 -0.30 -10.81
CA SER A 149 4.12 -0.75 -12.19
C SER A 149 3.49 0.35 -13.06
N GLU A 150 2.57 1.15 -12.50
CA GLU A 150 1.99 2.30 -13.20
C GLU A 150 3.04 3.38 -13.49
N ALA A 151 3.92 3.66 -12.53
CA ALA A 151 5.01 4.62 -12.72
C ALA A 151 6.02 4.15 -13.78
N GLU A 152 6.40 2.87 -13.77
CA GLU A 152 7.26 2.28 -14.80
C GLU A 152 6.64 2.35 -16.19
N ARG A 153 5.35 2.03 -16.31
CA ARG A 153 4.62 2.12 -17.57
C ARG A 153 4.59 3.55 -18.10
N SER A 154 4.28 4.52 -17.25
CA SER A 154 4.30 5.94 -17.60
C SER A 154 5.68 6.39 -18.10
N LYS A 155 6.76 5.92 -17.44
CA LYS A 155 8.14 6.20 -17.85
C LYS A 155 8.48 5.60 -19.22
N ILE A 156 8.04 4.38 -19.50
CA ILE A 156 8.25 3.71 -20.80
C ILE A 156 7.49 4.47 -21.91
N ASP A 157 6.23 4.84 -21.67
CA ASP A 157 5.42 5.56 -22.64
C ASP A 157 6.00 6.96 -22.92
N PHE A 158 6.48 7.66 -21.87
CA PHE A 158 7.22 8.92 -22.02
C PHE A 158 8.48 8.75 -22.88
N LEU A 159 9.33 7.76 -22.63
CA LEU A 159 10.55 7.53 -23.41
C LEU A 159 10.26 7.14 -24.86
N ARG A 160 9.17 6.38 -25.10
CA ARG A 160 8.73 6.04 -26.45
C ARG A 160 8.28 7.29 -27.21
N ALA A 161 7.47 8.13 -26.59
CA ALA A 161 7.03 9.39 -27.16
C ALA A 161 8.22 10.34 -27.43
N ALA A 162 9.15 10.46 -26.48
CA ALA A 162 10.38 11.23 -26.62
C ALA A 162 11.23 10.78 -27.82
N SER A 163 11.40 9.46 -27.96
CA SER A 163 12.14 8.88 -29.08
C SER A 163 11.50 9.19 -30.41
N HIS A 164 10.18 9.15 -30.49
CA HIS A 164 9.44 9.49 -31.71
C HIS A 164 9.59 10.96 -32.07
N GLU A 165 9.45 11.87 -31.10
CA GLU A 165 9.55 13.31 -31.32
C GLU A 165 10.98 13.78 -31.62
N LEU A 166 12.01 13.09 -31.13
CA LEU A 166 13.40 13.34 -31.49
C LEU A 166 13.73 12.84 -32.90
N LYS A 167 13.13 11.75 -33.36
CA LYS A 167 13.39 11.16 -34.68
C LYS A 167 12.98 12.11 -35.80
N THR A 168 11.87 12.80 -35.65
CA THR A 168 11.32 13.73 -36.69
C THR A 168 12.29 14.85 -37.07
N PRO A 169 12.79 15.69 -36.13
CA PRO A 169 13.73 16.77 -36.47
C PRO A 169 15.09 16.21 -36.92
N VAL A 170 15.55 15.08 -36.42
CA VAL A 170 16.79 14.42 -36.90
C VAL A 170 16.64 14.01 -38.37
N THR A 171 15.51 13.42 -38.73
CA THR A 171 15.22 13.03 -40.13
C THR A 171 15.14 14.25 -41.03
N ALA A 172 14.49 15.34 -40.56
CA ALA A 172 14.43 16.60 -41.31
C ALA A 172 15.81 17.22 -41.53
N LEU A 173 16.66 17.23 -40.47
CA LEU A 173 18.03 17.73 -40.53
C LEU A 173 18.86 16.95 -41.58
N ASN A 174 18.80 15.62 -41.53
CA ASN A 174 19.50 14.75 -42.49
C ASN A 174 19.02 15.01 -43.92
N ALA A 175 17.71 15.13 -44.14
CA ALA A 175 17.17 15.43 -45.48
C ALA A 175 17.63 16.77 -46.02
N ILE A 176 17.72 17.83 -45.17
CA ILE A 176 18.24 19.14 -45.60
C ILE A 176 19.72 18.99 -45.99
N LEU A 177 20.54 18.35 -45.17
CA LEU A 177 21.97 18.16 -45.41
C LEU A 177 22.23 17.32 -46.68
N GLU A 178 21.52 16.21 -46.89
CA GLU A 178 21.64 15.38 -48.10
C GLU A 178 21.28 16.19 -49.36
N ASN A 179 20.16 16.94 -49.34
CA ASN A 179 19.76 17.78 -50.49
C ASN A 179 20.72 18.92 -50.74
N MET A 180 21.34 19.49 -49.66
CA MET A 180 22.43 20.49 -49.80
C MET A 180 23.66 19.91 -50.48
N ILE A 181 24.05 18.67 -50.11
CA ILE A 181 25.20 17.99 -50.72
C ILE A 181 24.94 17.74 -52.20
N LEU A 182 23.72 17.33 -52.55
CA LEU A 182 23.31 17.09 -53.94
C LEU A 182 23.04 18.36 -54.74
N GLY A 183 22.92 19.49 -54.09
CA GLY A 183 22.66 20.78 -54.76
C GLY A 183 21.31 20.86 -55.47
N ILE A 184 20.26 20.22 -54.91
CA ILE A 184 18.92 20.07 -55.55
C ILE A 184 18.01 21.24 -55.17
N GLY A 185 17.36 21.86 -56.14
CA GLY A 185 16.25 22.83 -55.91
C GLY A 185 16.61 23.98 -54.99
N LYS A 186 15.78 24.25 -53.97
CA LYS A 186 15.95 25.30 -52.95
C LYS A 186 17.17 25.10 -52.07
N TYR A 187 17.72 23.92 -52.01
CA TYR A 187 18.87 23.58 -51.15
C TYR A 187 20.22 23.98 -51.78
N LYS A 188 20.23 24.63 -52.94
CA LYS A 188 21.41 25.29 -53.52
C LYS A 188 21.84 26.51 -52.71
N ASP A 189 20.89 27.19 -52.03
CA ASP A 189 21.16 28.29 -51.11
C ASP A 189 21.65 27.70 -49.76
N ARG A 190 22.96 27.50 -49.65
CA ARG A 190 23.61 26.86 -48.50
C ARG A 190 23.45 27.70 -47.22
N ASP A 191 23.56 29.04 -47.34
CA ASP A 191 23.50 29.91 -46.15
C ASP A 191 22.13 29.84 -45.48
N ARG A 192 21.06 29.86 -46.28
CA ARG A 192 19.69 29.69 -45.83
C ARG A 192 19.48 28.31 -45.20
N CYS A 193 19.97 27.25 -45.82
CA CYS A 193 19.84 25.89 -45.31
C CYS A 193 20.64 25.67 -44.00
N LEU A 194 21.82 26.30 -43.88
CA LEU A 194 22.61 26.27 -42.64
C LEU A 194 21.87 26.97 -41.49
N LEU A 195 21.16 28.07 -41.75
CA LEU A 195 20.34 28.73 -40.74
C LEU A 195 19.17 27.80 -40.30
N GLU A 196 18.51 27.12 -41.26
CA GLU A 196 17.45 26.14 -40.96
C GLU A 196 18.00 24.95 -40.14
N CYS A 197 19.16 24.41 -40.48
CA CYS A 197 19.85 23.38 -39.71
C CYS A 197 20.18 23.83 -38.27
N LYS A 198 20.67 25.07 -38.11
CA LYS A 198 20.98 25.67 -36.80
C LYS A 198 19.72 25.78 -35.94
N GLU A 199 18.60 26.16 -36.51
CA GLU A 199 17.31 26.26 -35.82
C GLU A 199 16.82 24.90 -35.35
N ILE A 200 16.87 23.88 -36.22
CA ILE A 200 16.51 22.49 -35.86
C ILE A 200 17.44 21.94 -34.76
N THR A 201 18.74 22.21 -34.81
CA THR A 201 19.70 21.79 -33.79
C THR A 201 19.43 22.47 -32.46
N GLY A 202 19.04 23.74 -32.45
CA GLY A 202 18.63 24.48 -31.26
C GLY A 202 17.36 23.87 -30.63
N GLN A 203 16.36 23.52 -31.43
CA GLN A 203 15.13 22.85 -30.99
C GLN A 203 15.45 21.48 -30.40
N LEU A 204 16.32 20.67 -31.04
CA LEU A 204 16.76 19.36 -30.51
C LEU A 204 17.48 19.51 -29.15
N SER A 205 18.39 20.48 -29.04
CA SER A 205 19.10 20.73 -27.76
C SER A 205 18.14 21.10 -26.63
N PHE A 206 17.17 21.95 -26.92
CA PHE A 206 16.13 22.31 -25.95
C PHE A 206 15.26 21.10 -25.56
N MET A 207 14.82 20.30 -26.55
CA MET A 207 14.01 19.10 -26.30
C MET A 207 14.75 18.06 -25.45
N ILE A 208 16.04 17.81 -25.76
CA ILE A 208 16.89 16.90 -24.96
C ILE A 208 16.99 17.38 -23.51
N LYS A 209 17.18 18.69 -23.31
CA LYS A 209 17.24 19.28 -21.97
C LYS A 209 15.93 19.06 -21.21
N GLU A 210 14.78 19.33 -21.83
CA GLU A 210 13.48 19.10 -21.21
C GLU A 210 13.23 17.63 -20.86
N ILE A 211 13.62 16.70 -21.76
CA ILE A 211 13.53 15.25 -21.51
C ILE A 211 14.41 14.85 -20.31
N LEU A 212 15.66 15.33 -20.24
CA LEU A 212 16.56 15.05 -19.14
C LEU A 212 16.07 15.67 -17.82
N ASP A 213 15.60 16.91 -17.84
CA ASP A 213 15.03 17.56 -16.66
C ASP A 213 13.78 16.80 -16.15
N THR A 214 12.92 16.35 -17.06
CA THR A 214 11.73 15.58 -16.72
C THR A 214 12.07 14.17 -16.19
N SER A 215 13.06 13.50 -16.79
CA SER A 215 13.50 12.16 -16.36
C SER A 215 14.21 12.16 -15.00
N ARG A 216 14.75 13.31 -14.58
CA ARG A 216 15.40 13.51 -13.27
C ARG A 216 14.44 13.93 -12.17
N LEU A 217 13.18 14.20 -12.51
CA LEU A 217 12.16 14.45 -11.49
C LEU A 217 11.95 13.15 -10.70
N ASP A 218 12.70 13.03 -9.59
CA ASP A 218 12.50 11.97 -8.62
C ASP A 218 11.36 12.39 -7.69
N PHE A 219 10.15 11.94 -8.03
CA PHE A 219 8.92 12.30 -7.33
C PHE A 219 8.91 11.92 -5.85
N THR A 220 9.80 11.02 -5.45
CA THR A 220 10.00 10.62 -4.05
C THR A 220 10.82 11.70 -3.31
N GLN A 221 11.82 12.27 -3.96
CA GLN A 221 12.66 13.35 -3.41
C GLN A 221 11.88 14.66 -3.28
N GLU A 222 11.05 15.01 -4.26
CA GLU A 222 10.22 16.22 -4.24
C GLU A 222 9.26 16.27 -3.03
N LYS A 223 8.74 15.12 -2.57
CA LYS A 223 7.94 15.04 -1.33
C LYS A 223 8.77 15.23 -0.07
N GLN A 224 10.02 14.81 -0.08
CA GLN A 224 10.93 14.93 1.08
C GLN A 224 11.46 16.37 1.24
N ASP A 225 11.53 17.14 0.14
CA ASP A 225 11.97 18.55 0.12
C ASP A 225 10.84 19.54 0.43
N ALA A 226 9.71 19.09 1.01
CA ALA A 226 8.59 19.97 1.36
C ALA A 226 9.00 20.92 2.49
N GLU A 227 8.79 22.21 2.25
CA GLU A 227 9.02 23.29 3.21
C GLU A 227 7.81 24.23 3.27
N THR A 228 7.66 24.93 4.38
CA THR A 228 6.61 25.95 4.52
C THR A 228 7.14 27.31 4.12
N PHE A 229 6.49 27.93 3.12
CA PHE A 229 6.84 29.28 2.67
C PHE A 229 5.59 30.05 2.21
N ASP A 230 5.70 31.38 2.14
CA ASP A 230 4.61 32.21 1.65
C ASP A 230 4.73 32.44 0.13
N LEU A 231 3.80 31.84 -0.65
CA LEU A 231 3.78 31.98 -2.09
C LEU A 231 3.50 33.44 -2.52
N SER A 232 2.79 34.22 -1.71
CA SER A 232 2.48 35.62 -2.02
C SER A 232 3.74 36.48 -2.15
N GLU A 233 4.80 36.17 -1.39
CA GLU A 233 6.08 36.86 -1.46
C GLU A 233 6.94 36.43 -2.67
N ARG A 234 6.73 35.21 -3.15
CA ARG A 234 7.53 34.63 -4.26
C ARG A 234 6.93 34.86 -5.64
N LEU A 235 5.61 34.95 -5.73
CA LEU A 235 4.89 35.03 -7.00
C LEU A 235 5.36 36.20 -7.90
N PRO A 236 5.65 37.41 -7.41
CA PRO A 236 6.15 38.48 -8.23
C PRO A 236 7.44 38.13 -8.97
N ALA A 237 8.42 37.52 -8.25
CA ALA A 237 9.69 37.11 -8.87
C ALA A 237 9.51 35.97 -9.89
N ILE A 238 8.52 35.10 -9.71
CA ILE A 238 8.19 34.04 -10.69
C ILE A 238 7.54 34.64 -11.93
N CYS A 239 6.67 35.66 -11.79
CA CYS A 239 5.95 36.29 -12.89
C CYS A 239 6.81 37.29 -13.73
N GLU A 240 7.82 37.89 -13.11
CA GLU A 240 8.63 38.98 -13.74
C GLU A 240 9.20 38.60 -15.12
N PRO A 241 9.88 37.46 -15.34
CA PRO A 241 10.39 37.08 -16.66
C PRO A 241 9.28 36.97 -17.71
N TYR A 242 8.13 36.48 -17.34
CA TYR A 242 6.99 36.29 -18.24
C TYR A 242 6.28 37.59 -18.56
N GLN A 243 6.25 38.53 -17.63
CA GLN A 243 5.79 39.90 -17.90
C GLN A 243 6.65 40.61 -18.97
N LEU A 244 7.98 40.46 -18.89
CA LEU A 244 8.89 41.02 -19.88
C LEU A 244 8.64 40.41 -21.27
N ILE A 245 8.49 39.08 -21.35
CA ILE A 245 8.19 38.37 -22.60
C ILE A 245 6.81 38.79 -23.14
N ALA A 246 5.80 38.86 -22.28
CA ALA A 246 4.45 39.30 -22.65
C ALA A 246 4.46 40.72 -23.21
N LYS A 247 5.16 41.65 -22.56
CA LYS A 247 5.34 43.04 -23.05
C LYS A 247 6.00 43.05 -24.42
N ALA A 248 7.05 42.27 -24.63
CA ALA A 248 7.74 42.19 -25.93
C ALA A 248 6.83 41.62 -27.03
N LYS A 249 5.88 40.74 -26.69
CA LYS A 249 4.88 40.20 -27.62
C LYS A 249 3.61 41.03 -27.76
N GLY A 250 3.49 42.19 -27.08
CA GLY A 250 2.30 43.02 -27.07
C GLY A 250 1.09 42.39 -26.37
N LEU A 251 1.31 41.61 -25.33
CA LEU A 251 0.27 41.00 -24.50
C LEU A 251 0.01 41.86 -23.25
N ASP A 252 -1.23 41.88 -22.76
CA ASP A 252 -1.59 42.50 -21.48
C ASP A 252 -1.43 41.43 -20.34
N PHE A 253 -0.40 41.60 -19.52
CA PHE A 253 -0.12 40.68 -18.40
C PHE A 253 -0.39 41.37 -17.08
N SER A 254 -1.30 40.81 -16.31
CA SER A 254 -1.64 41.28 -14.96
C SER A 254 -1.60 40.17 -13.95
N PHE A 255 -1.16 40.49 -12.71
CA PHE A 255 -1.33 39.56 -11.58
C PHE A 255 -1.88 40.30 -10.36
N SER A 256 -2.63 39.59 -9.53
CA SER A 256 -3.19 40.10 -8.29
C SER A 256 -3.00 39.08 -7.15
N ILE A 257 -2.62 39.59 -5.98
CA ILE A 257 -2.41 38.81 -4.76
C ILE A 257 -3.45 39.22 -3.72
N GLN A 258 -4.28 38.29 -3.29
CA GLN A 258 -5.37 38.51 -2.35
C GLN A 258 -5.03 37.90 -0.99
N GLY A 259 -4.10 38.55 -0.26
CA GLY A 259 -3.66 38.12 1.07
C GLY A 259 -2.46 37.19 1.05
N LYS A 260 -2.07 36.73 2.26
CA LYS A 260 -0.97 35.77 2.43
C LYS A 260 -1.41 34.37 1.98
N CYS A 261 -0.48 33.62 1.39
CA CYS A 261 -0.70 32.25 0.96
C CYS A 261 0.43 31.34 1.44
N PRO A 262 0.44 30.96 2.74
CA PRO A 262 1.40 29.98 3.23
C PRO A 262 1.09 28.61 2.63
N VAL A 263 2.10 27.96 2.07
CA VAL A 263 2.00 26.62 1.45
C VAL A 263 3.07 25.71 2.02
N HIS A 264 2.73 24.43 2.19
CA HIS A 264 3.68 23.39 2.62
C HIS A 264 3.89 22.40 1.46
N THR A 265 4.95 22.62 0.68
CA THR A 265 5.24 21.79 -0.50
C THR A 265 6.69 21.99 -0.94
N SER A 266 7.15 21.21 -1.96
CA SER A 266 8.43 21.48 -2.61
C SER A 266 8.39 22.82 -3.36
N LYS A 267 9.24 23.75 -2.91
CA LYS A 267 9.38 25.05 -3.53
C LYS A 267 9.79 24.96 -5.00
N LYS A 268 10.78 24.12 -5.29
CA LYS A 268 11.27 23.88 -6.68
C LYS A 268 10.17 23.29 -7.55
N GLY A 269 9.45 22.29 -7.03
CA GLY A 269 8.35 21.64 -7.74
C GLY A 269 7.23 22.63 -8.07
N LEU A 270 6.80 23.45 -7.11
CA LEU A 270 5.77 24.46 -7.32
C LEU A 270 6.24 25.55 -8.29
N GLU A 271 7.46 26.07 -8.16
CA GLU A 271 8.04 27.04 -9.11
C GLU A 271 8.10 26.45 -10.53
N LYS A 272 8.41 25.16 -10.71
CA LYS A 272 8.43 24.48 -12.00
C LYS A 272 7.02 24.36 -12.61
N ILE A 273 6.00 24.04 -11.79
CA ILE A 273 4.58 24.04 -12.24
C ILE A 273 4.20 25.42 -12.75
N LEU A 274 4.41 26.46 -11.95
CA LEU A 274 4.04 27.83 -12.30
C LEU A 274 4.78 28.32 -13.55
N SER A 275 6.08 28.03 -13.66
CA SER A 275 6.88 28.38 -14.83
C SER A 275 6.34 27.75 -16.13
N ASN A 276 5.95 26.46 -16.08
CA ASN A 276 5.36 25.80 -17.25
C ASN A 276 4.00 26.41 -17.64
N LEU A 277 3.15 26.70 -16.65
CA LEU A 277 1.84 27.32 -16.89
C LEU A 277 1.99 28.74 -17.48
N LEU A 278 2.87 29.55 -16.91
CA LEU A 278 3.13 30.93 -17.40
C LEU A 278 3.76 30.93 -18.79
N SER A 279 4.70 29.99 -19.05
CA SER A 279 5.29 29.82 -20.38
C SER A 279 4.24 29.47 -21.42
N ASN A 280 3.32 28.54 -21.09
CA ASN A 280 2.21 28.21 -21.97
C ASN A 280 1.28 29.40 -22.19
N ALA A 281 0.89 30.11 -21.13
CA ALA A 281 0.05 31.30 -21.26
C ALA A 281 0.64 32.35 -22.24
N VAL A 282 1.93 32.68 -22.09
CA VAL A 282 2.62 33.65 -22.96
C VAL A 282 2.81 33.12 -24.39
N SER A 283 2.92 31.78 -24.57
CA SER A 283 3.13 31.18 -25.89
C SER A 283 1.85 31.10 -26.72
N TYR A 284 0.70 30.85 -26.05
CA TYR A 284 -0.58 30.62 -26.73
C TYR A 284 -1.53 31.82 -26.74
N THR A 285 -1.18 32.91 -26.06
CA THR A 285 -1.94 34.19 -26.11
C THR A 285 -1.54 35.00 -27.30
N LYS A 286 -2.52 35.54 -28.06
CA LYS A 286 -2.27 36.38 -29.23
C LYS A 286 -1.96 37.84 -28.83
N PRO A 287 -1.21 38.59 -29.63
CA PRO A 287 -0.99 40.02 -29.40
C PRO A 287 -2.31 40.79 -29.20
N GLY A 288 -2.34 41.67 -28.20
CA GLY A 288 -3.53 42.45 -27.82
C GLY A 288 -4.48 41.72 -26.87
N CYS A 289 -4.23 40.42 -26.55
CA CYS A 289 -5.02 39.64 -25.61
C CYS A 289 -4.39 39.62 -24.21
N LYS A 290 -5.18 39.17 -23.21
CA LYS A 290 -4.84 39.27 -21.80
C LYS A 290 -4.40 37.97 -21.17
N ILE A 291 -3.46 38.04 -20.22
CA ILE A 291 -3.08 36.98 -19.27
C ILE A 291 -3.31 37.52 -17.87
N THR A 292 -4.04 36.75 -17.05
CA THR A 292 -4.36 37.15 -15.69
C THR A 292 -3.93 36.05 -14.71
N VAL A 293 -3.16 36.42 -13.67
CA VAL A 293 -2.76 35.51 -12.57
C VAL A 293 -3.39 36.00 -11.28
N ILE A 294 -4.15 35.14 -10.60
CA ILE A 294 -4.85 35.51 -9.36
C ILE A 294 -4.43 34.51 -8.27
N LEU A 295 -3.79 35.02 -7.24
CA LEU A 295 -3.45 34.23 -6.03
C LEU A 295 -4.35 34.63 -4.87
N ASN A 296 -4.97 33.66 -4.23
CA ASN A 296 -5.63 33.82 -2.93
C ASN A 296 -5.11 32.77 -1.93
N ALA A 297 -5.65 32.75 -0.71
CA ALA A 297 -5.16 31.89 0.36
C ALA A 297 -5.28 30.37 0.09
N ARG A 298 -6.01 29.95 -0.94
CA ARG A 298 -6.31 28.52 -1.20
C ARG A 298 -5.99 28.04 -2.61
N GLN A 299 -5.80 28.96 -3.55
CA GLN A 299 -5.59 28.59 -4.93
C GLN A 299 -4.86 29.69 -5.71
N ILE A 300 -4.19 29.26 -6.77
CA ILE A 300 -3.69 30.16 -7.82
C ILE A 300 -4.40 29.84 -9.13
N LYS A 301 -4.90 30.88 -9.80
CA LYS A 301 -5.51 30.82 -11.12
C LYS A 301 -4.63 31.50 -12.14
N ILE A 302 -4.45 30.87 -13.27
CA ILE A 302 -3.75 31.43 -14.45
C ILE A 302 -4.72 31.33 -15.62
N GLU A 303 -5.18 32.48 -16.08
CA GLU A 303 -6.11 32.61 -17.18
C GLU A 303 -5.41 33.28 -18.36
N ASN A 304 -5.65 32.78 -19.56
CA ASN A 304 -5.14 33.40 -20.78
C ASN A 304 -6.18 33.40 -21.89
N GLU A 305 -6.33 34.53 -22.55
CA GLU A 305 -7.21 34.68 -23.71
C GLU A 305 -6.58 34.01 -24.93
N CYS A 306 -7.23 32.98 -25.43
CA CYS A 306 -6.77 32.20 -26.57
C CYS A 306 -7.94 31.45 -27.21
N THR A 307 -7.70 30.75 -28.31
CA THR A 307 -8.66 29.79 -28.85
C THR A 307 -8.84 28.64 -27.85
N PRO A 308 -10.04 28.44 -27.27
CA PRO A 308 -10.26 27.39 -26.31
C PRO A 308 -10.00 26.00 -26.90
N ILE A 309 -9.44 25.11 -26.07
CA ILE A 309 -9.21 23.71 -26.44
C ILE A 309 -10.55 22.98 -26.42
N PRO A 310 -10.93 22.29 -27.50
CA PRO A 310 -12.17 21.50 -27.53
C PRO A 310 -12.22 20.41 -26.44
N PRO A 311 -13.40 20.11 -25.89
CA PRO A 311 -13.54 19.15 -24.79
C PRO A 311 -13.01 17.75 -25.11
N ASP A 312 -13.13 17.28 -26.35
CA ASP A 312 -12.62 16.00 -26.85
C ASP A 312 -11.09 15.93 -26.84
N LYS A 313 -10.42 17.07 -26.98
CA LYS A 313 -8.95 17.18 -26.94
C LYS A 313 -8.40 17.49 -25.55
N LEU A 314 -9.24 18.01 -24.66
CA LEU A 314 -8.81 18.44 -23.32
C LEU A 314 -8.30 17.28 -22.45
N ALA A 315 -8.83 16.06 -22.66
CA ALA A 315 -8.37 14.86 -21.97
C ALA A 315 -6.93 14.47 -22.32
N HIS A 316 -6.47 14.83 -23.52
CA HIS A 316 -5.16 14.43 -24.06
C HIS A 316 -4.05 15.48 -23.84
N VAL A 317 -4.38 16.72 -23.44
CA VAL A 317 -3.37 17.79 -23.32
C VAL A 317 -2.30 17.56 -22.25
N PHE A 318 -2.53 16.59 -21.36
CA PHE A 318 -1.58 16.16 -20.34
C PHE A 318 -0.72 14.97 -20.78
N GLU A 319 -0.97 14.40 -21.97
CA GLU A 319 -0.11 13.37 -22.53
C GLU A 319 1.23 13.99 -22.99
N PRO A 320 2.36 13.29 -22.80
CA PRO A 320 3.66 13.82 -23.19
C PRO A 320 3.72 14.08 -24.70
N PHE A 321 4.24 15.24 -25.10
CA PHE A 321 4.40 15.69 -26.49
C PHE A 321 3.08 15.92 -27.26
N TYR A 322 1.93 15.78 -26.60
CA TYR A 322 0.66 16.06 -27.26
C TYR A 322 0.50 17.55 -27.54
N ARG A 323 0.07 17.85 -28.75
CA ARG A 323 -0.29 19.22 -29.21
C ARG A 323 -1.55 19.15 -30.07
N PRO A 324 -2.60 19.94 -29.77
CA PRO A 324 -3.74 20.07 -30.67
C PRO A 324 -3.30 20.52 -32.04
N ASP A 325 -3.97 20.09 -33.15
CA ASP A 325 -3.56 20.32 -34.54
C ASP A 325 -3.39 21.80 -34.90
N PHE A 326 -4.21 22.68 -34.33
CA PHE A 326 -4.13 24.12 -34.50
C PHE A 326 -2.91 24.78 -33.81
N ALA A 327 -2.22 24.08 -32.93
CA ALA A 327 -1.04 24.52 -32.19
C ALA A 327 0.27 23.94 -32.77
N ARG A 328 0.21 23.26 -33.92
CA ARG A 328 1.38 22.61 -34.55
C ARG A 328 2.29 23.56 -35.33
N ASP A 329 1.90 24.82 -35.52
CA ASP A 329 2.78 25.81 -36.17
C ASP A 329 4.05 25.99 -35.31
N ARG A 330 5.17 25.50 -35.84
CA ARG A 330 6.46 25.38 -35.14
C ARG A 330 7.06 26.69 -34.65
N LYS A 331 6.56 27.83 -35.14
CA LYS A 331 7.02 29.17 -34.74
C LYS A 331 6.55 29.59 -33.34
N ASP A 332 5.46 29.01 -32.82
CA ASP A 332 4.85 29.40 -31.54
C ASP A 332 5.29 28.52 -30.35
N GLY A 333 6.33 27.77 -30.53
CA GLY A 333 7.19 27.18 -29.49
C GLY A 333 6.53 26.21 -28.52
N GLY A 334 7.12 25.28 -27.98
CA GLY A 334 6.74 24.32 -26.96
C GLY A 334 6.68 22.87 -27.47
N ASN A 335 7.42 21.99 -26.80
CA ASN A 335 7.56 20.61 -27.22
C ASN A 335 6.40 19.70 -26.74
N GLY A 336 5.30 20.27 -26.20
CA GLY A 336 4.18 19.48 -25.63
C GLY A 336 4.49 18.79 -24.30
N LEU A 337 5.57 19.16 -23.61
CA LEU A 337 5.94 18.60 -22.30
C LEU A 337 5.44 19.45 -21.12
N GLY A 338 5.14 20.72 -21.31
CA GLY A 338 4.84 21.65 -20.22
C GLY A 338 3.65 21.20 -19.37
N LEU A 339 2.51 20.85 -19.98
CA LEU A 339 1.33 20.38 -19.25
C LEU A 339 1.52 18.96 -18.67
N TYR A 340 2.26 18.10 -19.33
CA TYR A 340 2.64 16.80 -18.79
C TYR A 340 3.46 16.95 -17.48
N ILE A 341 4.44 17.86 -17.46
CA ILE A 341 5.22 18.18 -16.26
C ILE A 341 4.33 18.75 -15.16
N VAL A 342 3.37 19.63 -15.50
CA VAL A 342 2.40 20.19 -14.55
C VAL A 342 1.56 19.09 -13.94
N ASP A 343 0.97 18.19 -14.72
CA ASP A 343 0.16 17.07 -14.24
C ASP A 343 0.97 16.16 -13.31
N THR A 344 2.16 15.76 -13.77
CA THR A 344 3.02 14.81 -13.05
C THR A 344 3.50 15.39 -11.71
N LEU A 345 3.95 16.65 -11.69
CA LEU A 345 4.36 17.31 -10.45
C LEU A 345 3.17 17.60 -9.52
N SER A 346 2.04 18.03 -10.05
CA SER A 346 0.85 18.28 -9.23
C SER A 346 0.37 17.01 -8.51
N LYS A 347 0.36 15.87 -9.19
CA LYS A 347 0.06 14.54 -8.59
C LYS A 347 1.11 14.14 -7.55
N ALA A 348 2.38 14.32 -7.84
CA ALA A 348 3.47 13.99 -6.92
C ALA A 348 3.43 14.84 -5.64
N LEU A 349 3.14 16.12 -5.76
CA LEU A 349 3.04 17.06 -4.63
C LEU A 349 1.68 17.00 -3.90
N GLY A 350 0.71 16.25 -4.44
CA GLY A 350 -0.63 16.17 -3.86
C GLY A 350 -1.44 17.47 -4.02
N LEU A 351 -1.16 18.26 -5.06
CA LEU A 351 -1.83 19.51 -5.36
C LEU A 351 -2.94 19.28 -6.41
N PRO A 352 -4.22 19.28 -6.02
CA PRO A 352 -5.32 19.15 -6.96
C PRO A 352 -5.36 20.34 -7.92
N TYR A 353 -5.80 20.10 -9.15
CA TYR A 353 -5.94 21.16 -10.14
C TYR A 353 -7.18 20.96 -11.02
N GLN A 354 -7.57 22.03 -11.69
CA GLN A 354 -8.62 22.05 -12.71
C GLN A 354 -8.13 22.83 -13.93
N PHE A 355 -8.39 22.31 -15.13
CA PHE A 355 -8.07 22.98 -16.38
C PHE A 355 -9.30 23.02 -17.28
N GLU A 356 -9.78 24.19 -17.59
CA GLU A 356 -11.04 24.39 -18.28
C GLU A 356 -11.04 25.55 -19.24
N ALA A 357 -11.95 25.52 -20.22
CA ALA A 357 -12.15 26.62 -21.17
C ALA A 357 -13.01 27.71 -20.52
N THR A 358 -12.61 28.99 -20.73
CA THR A 358 -13.41 30.16 -20.37
C THR A 358 -14.25 30.63 -21.55
N LYS A 359 -15.43 31.26 -21.25
CA LYS A 359 -16.37 31.71 -22.29
C LYS A 359 -16.28 33.20 -22.56
N ASN A 360 -16.07 34.04 -21.56
CA ASN A 360 -16.10 35.49 -21.62
C ASN A 360 -14.97 36.09 -20.76
N PRO A 361 -13.86 36.50 -21.35
CA PRO A 361 -13.41 36.29 -22.73
C PRO A 361 -13.12 34.78 -23.03
N PRO A 362 -13.13 34.36 -24.31
CA PRO A 362 -12.79 33.00 -24.68
C PRO A 362 -11.29 32.75 -24.41
N GLY A 363 -10.99 31.64 -23.71
CA GLY A 363 -9.63 31.33 -23.28
C GLY A 363 -9.53 30.02 -22.53
N MET A 364 -8.44 29.85 -21.81
CA MET A 364 -8.19 28.74 -20.94
C MET A 364 -7.89 29.22 -19.50
N CYS A 365 -8.36 28.50 -18.51
CA CYS A 365 -8.10 28.74 -17.09
C CYS A 365 -7.51 27.50 -16.44
N PHE A 366 -6.35 27.65 -15.82
CA PHE A 366 -5.77 26.63 -14.95
C PHE A 366 -5.87 27.09 -13.49
N THR A 367 -6.53 26.28 -12.68
CA THR A 367 -6.67 26.52 -11.23
C THR A 367 -5.88 25.44 -10.49
N LEU A 368 -4.88 25.82 -9.71
CA LEU A 368 -4.13 24.95 -8.81
C LEU A 368 -4.59 25.21 -7.38
N TYR A 369 -5.05 24.19 -6.69
CA TYR A 369 -5.48 24.27 -5.29
C TYR A 369 -4.28 24.08 -4.38
N LEU A 370 -4.09 25.02 -3.46
CA LEU A 370 -3.00 25.07 -2.50
C LEU A 370 -3.57 24.70 -1.12
N SER A 371 -3.09 23.64 -0.49
CA SER A 371 -3.54 23.16 0.81
C SER A 371 -2.60 23.57 1.93
#